data_0657f39cb4fb39839c516cf0b8c4303a
#
_entry.id   0657f39cb4fb39839c516cf0b8c4303a
#
_cell.length_a   1.000
_cell.length_b   1.000
_cell.length_c   1.000
_cell.angle_alpha   90.00
_cell.angle_beta   90.00
_cell.angle_gamma   90.00
#
_symmetry.space_group_name_H-M   'P 1'
#
loop_
_entity.id
_entity.type
_entity.pdbx_description
1 polymer ?
#
loop_
_entity_poly.entity_id
_entity_poly.type
_entity_poly.pdbx_seq_one_letter_code
_entity_poly.pdbx_strand_id
1 'polypeptide(L)'
;MYSLQDIYVPDGQIQGHVEPPAPIQQAFGQGWFRLRDANWDPNFPTSAKTIRWFLEKGKEINPDVLIAINLSTIQKLLTLTGPFVVPNHAETITANNISLLLQNEIQENFFPGSTNKKDLLTATNQAFMQKLSSLPLKQKIKIIQMIFSELKNQEILINATDPKLQAYLEKKNWAGVLQPAPCTSKVHDCLSDTVATIESNLGSNKANAFIARRGDWVGLDSLMGRCSGSLW
;
A
#
# COMPACT_ATOMS: atom_id res chain seq x y z
N MET A 1 8.20 -18.56 -10.04
CA MET A 1 7.34 -18.12 -11.15
C MET A 1 6.63 -16.86 -10.65
N TYR A 2 6.86 -15.72 -11.29
CA TYR A 2 6.20 -14.47 -10.90
C TYR A 2 4.93 -14.34 -11.73
N SER A 3 3.76 -14.20 -11.09
CA SER A 3 2.51 -13.88 -11.77
C SER A 3 2.01 -12.53 -11.30
N LEU A 4 1.63 -11.68 -12.24
CA LEU A 4 0.84 -10.49 -11.97
C LEU A 4 -0.62 -10.84 -12.17
N GLN A 5 -1.45 -10.50 -11.19
CA GLN A 5 -2.86 -10.81 -11.21
C GLN A 5 -3.67 -9.57 -10.89
N ASP A 6 -4.76 -9.40 -11.62
CA ASP A 6 -5.74 -8.36 -11.32
C ASP A 6 -6.51 -8.73 -10.06
N ILE A 7 -6.67 -7.77 -9.16
CA ILE A 7 -7.40 -7.91 -7.90
C ILE A 7 -8.87 -8.35 -8.10
N TYR A 8 -9.45 -8.06 -9.25
CA TYR A 8 -10.83 -8.46 -9.59
C TYR A 8 -10.98 -9.96 -9.88
N VAL A 9 -9.88 -10.66 -10.19
CA VAL A 9 -9.94 -12.11 -10.46
C VAL A 9 -10.32 -12.90 -9.20
N PRO A 10 -9.62 -12.80 -8.08
CA PRO A 10 -10.04 -13.45 -6.85
C PRO A 10 -11.40 -12.96 -6.36
N ASP A 11 -11.71 -11.67 -6.48
CA ASP A 11 -13.03 -11.14 -6.11
C ASP A 11 -14.17 -11.81 -6.87
N GLY A 12 -13.99 -12.07 -8.17
CA GLY A 12 -15.00 -12.73 -9.03
C GLY A 12 -15.21 -14.21 -8.71
N GLN A 13 -14.28 -14.84 -8.00
CA GLN A 13 -14.36 -16.25 -7.61
C GLN A 13 -15.08 -16.47 -6.26
N ILE A 14 -15.27 -15.41 -5.49
CA ILE A 14 -15.91 -15.49 -4.16
C ILE A 14 -17.41 -15.62 -4.33
N GLN A 15 -17.94 -16.76 -3.87
CA GLN A 15 -19.37 -17.03 -3.86
C GLN A 15 -20.03 -16.40 -2.64
N GLY A 16 -21.23 -15.85 -2.85
CA GLY A 16 -22.03 -15.27 -1.79
C GLY A 16 -21.67 -13.81 -1.47
N HIS A 17 -22.23 -13.35 -0.37
CA HIS A 17 -22.12 -11.99 0.12
C HIS A 17 -21.10 -11.92 1.27
N VAL A 18 -20.21 -10.93 1.22
CA VAL A 18 -19.34 -10.59 2.34
C VAL A 18 -19.75 -9.20 2.80
N GLU A 19 -20.21 -9.11 4.03
CA GLU A 19 -20.66 -7.85 4.61
C GLU A 19 -19.46 -6.96 4.94
N PRO A 20 -19.47 -5.68 4.52
CA PRO A 20 -18.41 -4.77 4.85
C PRO A 20 -18.43 -4.40 6.34
N PRO A 21 -17.27 -4.10 6.94
CA PRO A 21 -17.21 -3.50 8.26
C PRO A 21 -18.07 -2.24 8.36
N ALA A 22 -18.71 -2.02 9.50
CA ALA A 22 -19.63 -0.90 9.70
C ALA A 22 -19.09 0.47 9.26
N PRO A 23 -17.82 0.85 9.50
CA PRO A 23 -17.28 2.10 9.00
C PRO A 23 -17.27 2.22 7.48
N ILE A 24 -16.97 1.13 6.76
CA ILE A 24 -17.00 1.10 5.28
C ILE A 24 -18.44 1.21 4.79
N GLN A 25 -19.35 0.45 5.38
CA GLN A 25 -20.76 0.49 5.01
C GLN A 25 -21.36 1.88 5.18
N GLN A 26 -21.07 2.53 6.30
CA GLN A 26 -21.57 3.89 6.59
C GLN A 26 -20.95 4.95 5.69
N ALA A 27 -19.64 4.87 5.42
CA ALA A 27 -18.92 5.87 4.65
C ALA A 27 -19.18 5.77 3.14
N PHE A 28 -19.28 4.56 2.60
CA PHE A 28 -19.40 4.34 1.15
C PHE A 28 -20.80 3.93 0.70
N GLY A 29 -21.72 3.63 1.60
CA GLY A 29 -23.02 3.03 1.25
C GLY A 29 -22.87 1.69 0.51
N GLN A 30 -21.71 1.04 0.66
CA GLN A 30 -21.34 -0.13 -0.11
C GLN A 30 -21.89 -1.39 0.58
N GLY A 31 -22.68 -2.16 -0.15
CA GLY A 31 -23.28 -3.39 0.37
C GLY A 31 -22.36 -4.62 0.32
N TRP A 32 -21.17 -4.53 -0.29
CA TRP A 32 -20.29 -5.68 -0.52
C TRP A 32 -18.85 -5.35 -0.12
N PHE A 33 -18.24 -6.20 0.70
CA PHE A 33 -16.83 -6.13 1.01
C PHE A 33 -16.02 -6.97 0.02
N ARG A 34 -14.96 -6.40 -0.53
CA ARG A 34 -14.17 -6.99 -1.60
C ARG A 34 -12.68 -6.95 -1.25
N LEU A 35 -11.89 -7.79 -1.93
CA LEU A 35 -10.43 -7.80 -1.77
C LEU A 35 -9.81 -6.40 -2.01
N ARG A 36 -10.33 -5.65 -2.97
CA ARG A 36 -9.89 -4.28 -3.26
C ARG A 36 -10.06 -3.31 -2.09
N ASP A 37 -10.95 -3.63 -1.16
CA ASP A 37 -11.29 -2.81 0.02
C ASP A 37 -10.61 -3.35 1.29
N ALA A 38 -9.90 -4.49 1.19
CA ALA A 38 -9.39 -5.25 2.34
C ALA A 38 -8.25 -4.55 3.10
N ASN A 39 -7.66 -3.51 2.51
CA ASN A 39 -6.59 -2.70 3.10
C ASN A 39 -7.10 -1.41 3.76
N TRP A 40 -8.37 -1.34 4.13
CA TRP A 40 -8.99 -0.16 4.74
C TRP A 40 -8.54 0.10 6.18
N ASP A 41 -8.16 -0.94 6.91
CA ASP A 41 -7.68 -0.82 8.29
C ASP A 41 -6.25 -0.26 8.30
N PRO A 42 -5.98 0.83 9.01
CA PRO A 42 -4.65 1.44 9.06
C PRO A 42 -3.62 0.55 9.76
N ASN A 43 -4.04 -0.41 10.57
CA ASN A 43 -3.15 -1.41 11.17
C ASN A 43 -2.87 -2.51 10.13
N PHE A 44 -1.72 -2.44 9.47
CA PHE A 44 -1.40 -3.33 8.36
C PHE A 44 -1.50 -4.85 8.68
N PRO A 45 -1.12 -5.36 9.87
CA PRO A 45 -1.37 -6.74 10.22
C PRO A 45 -2.84 -7.17 10.15
N THR A 46 -3.77 -6.28 10.51
CA THR A 46 -5.22 -6.52 10.39
C THR A 46 -5.63 -6.58 8.91
N SER A 47 -5.21 -5.60 8.12
CA SER A 47 -5.43 -5.59 6.67
C SER A 47 -4.83 -6.82 5.99
N ALA A 48 -3.62 -7.21 6.35
CA ALA A 48 -2.95 -8.38 5.79
C ALA A 48 -3.71 -9.69 6.08
N LYS A 49 -4.30 -9.81 7.28
CA LYS A 49 -5.17 -10.95 7.63
C LYS A 49 -6.43 -10.97 6.76
N THR A 50 -7.05 -9.83 6.56
CA THR A 50 -8.24 -9.69 5.71
C THR A 50 -7.91 -10.01 4.24
N ILE A 51 -6.80 -9.50 3.72
CA ILE A 51 -6.33 -9.80 2.35
C ILE A 51 -6.13 -11.31 2.17
N ARG A 52 -5.43 -11.98 3.10
CA ARG A 52 -5.24 -13.45 3.03
C ARG A 52 -6.55 -14.21 3.05
N TRP A 53 -7.51 -13.78 3.86
CA TRP A 53 -8.84 -14.38 3.89
C TRP A 53 -9.53 -14.29 2.53
N PHE A 54 -9.47 -13.13 1.87
CA PHE A 54 -10.04 -12.96 0.53
C PHE A 54 -9.31 -13.81 -0.52
N LEU A 55 -7.99 -13.88 -0.47
CA LEU A 55 -7.20 -14.73 -1.39
C LEU A 55 -7.59 -16.20 -1.22
N GLU A 56 -7.68 -16.69 0.00
CA GLU A 56 -8.10 -18.07 0.29
C GLU A 56 -9.53 -18.34 -0.24
N LYS A 57 -10.49 -17.44 0.02
CA LYS A 57 -11.85 -17.57 -0.48
C LYS A 57 -11.94 -17.44 -2.00
N GLY A 58 -11.09 -16.63 -2.59
CA GLY A 58 -10.91 -16.51 -4.03
C GLY A 58 -10.11 -17.65 -4.68
N LYS A 59 -9.79 -18.73 -3.93
CA LYS A 59 -9.04 -19.90 -4.40
C LYS A 59 -7.63 -19.56 -4.92
N GLU A 60 -7.06 -18.50 -4.40
CA GLU A 60 -5.69 -18.10 -4.70
C GLU A 60 -4.70 -18.68 -3.70
N ILE A 61 -3.42 -18.63 -4.07
CA ILE A 61 -2.36 -19.04 -3.15
C ILE A 61 -2.31 -18.07 -1.97
N ASN A 62 -2.40 -18.61 -0.76
CA ASN A 62 -2.26 -17.82 0.45
C ASN A 62 -0.77 -17.57 0.71
N PRO A 63 -0.27 -16.33 0.61
CA PRO A 63 1.16 -16.05 0.72
C PRO A 63 1.61 -16.05 2.19
N ASP A 64 2.79 -16.62 2.45
CA ASP A 64 3.42 -16.57 3.77
C ASP A 64 3.84 -15.14 4.15
N VAL A 65 4.19 -14.33 3.15
CA VAL A 65 4.59 -12.93 3.33
C VAL A 65 3.78 -12.03 2.41
N LEU A 66 3.20 -10.98 2.98
CA LEU A 66 2.57 -9.87 2.25
C LEU A 66 3.45 -8.64 2.36
N ILE A 67 3.64 -7.95 1.24
CA ILE A 67 4.38 -6.70 1.17
C ILE A 67 3.45 -5.65 0.55
N ALA A 68 3.23 -4.56 1.28
CA ALA A 68 2.57 -3.37 0.75
C ALA A 68 3.64 -2.35 0.34
N ILE A 69 3.47 -1.75 -0.84
CA ILE A 69 4.42 -0.78 -1.40
C ILE A 69 3.62 0.43 -1.87
N ASN A 70 3.96 1.61 -1.38
CA ASN A 70 3.36 2.84 -1.83
C ASN A 70 3.84 3.24 -3.24
N LEU A 71 2.99 3.96 -3.98
CA LEU A 71 3.32 4.42 -5.33
C LEU A 71 4.54 5.35 -5.35
N SER A 72 4.72 6.16 -4.32
CA SER A 72 5.92 7.00 -4.11
C SER A 72 7.22 6.18 -4.15
N THR A 73 7.22 5.01 -3.53
CA THR A 73 8.36 4.07 -3.55
C THR A 73 8.64 3.55 -4.97
N ILE A 74 7.60 3.22 -5.73
CA ILE A 74 7.75 2.81 -7.13
C ILE A 74 8.36 3.95 -7.96
N GLN A 75 7.91 5.19 -7.76
CA GLN A 75 8.47 6.36 -8.44
C GLN A 75 9.96 6.59 -8.10
N LYS A 76 10.34 6.46 -6.82
CA LYS A 76 11.74 6.53 -6.37
C LYS A 76 12.57 5.42 -7.00
N LEU A 77 12.02 4.21 -7.06
CA LEU A 77 12.69 3.07 -7.70
C LEU A 77 12.93 3.35 -9.19
N LEU A 78 11.95 3.86 -9.91
CA LEU A 78 12.07 4.26 -11.32
C LEU A 78 13.07 5.39 -11.53
N THR A 79 13.19 6.32 -10.59
CA THR A 79 14.21 7.36 -10.63
C THR A 79 15.63 6.76 -10.56
N LEU A 80 15.83 5.72 -9.76
CA LEU A 80 17.14 5.06 -9.64
C LEU A 80 17.45 4.10 -10.79
N THR A 81 16.46 3.41 -11.34
CA THR A 81 16.63 2.45 -12.43
C THR A 81 16.68 3.13 -13.79
N GLY A 82 16.13 4.33 -13.89
CA GLY A 82 15.89 5.04 -15.14
C GLY A 82 14.68 4.52 -15.92
N PRO A 83 14.33 5.19 -17.01
CA PRO A 83 13.18 4.82 -17.83
C PRO A 83 13.35 3.46 -18.49
N PHE A 84 12.25 2.80 -18.82
CA PHE A 84 12.23 1.58 -19.61
C PHE A 84 11.03 1.53 -20.54
N VAL A 85 11.15 0.75 -21.61
CA VAL A 85 10.11 0.56 -22.62
C VAL A 85 9.48 -0.82 -22.44
N VAL A 86 8.17 -0.88 -22.55
CA VAL A 86 7.44 -2.15 -22.57
C VAL A 86 7.28 -2.59 -24.02
N PRO A 87 7.64 -3.82 -24.38
CA PRO A 87 7.46 -4.32 -25.73
C PRO A 87 6.00 -4.17 -26.20
N ASN A 88 5.82 -3.74 -27.43
CA ASN A 88 4.51 -3.49 -28.07
C ASN A 88 3.69 -2.33 -27.48
N HIS A 89 4.28 -1.50 -26.63
CA HIS A 89 3.69 -0.27 -26.14
C HIS A 89 4.53 0.93 -26.54
N ALA A 90 3.85 1.98 -27.01
CA ALA A 90 4.53 3.18 -27.55
C ALA A 90 5.18 4.04 -26.48
N GLU A 91 4.72 3.92 -25.24
CA GLU A 91 5.15 4.82 -24.18
C GLU A 91 6.32 4.28 -23.36
N THR A 92 7.27 5.16 -23.09
CA THR A 92 8.36 4.90 -22.14
C THR A 92 7.86 5.14 -20.73
N ILE A 93 8.02 4.14 -19.86
CA ILE A 93 7.67 4.26 -18.45
C ILE A 93 8.77 4.99 -17.70
N THR A 94 8.37 6.03 -16.97
CA THR A 94 9.25 6.91 -16.18
C THR A 94 8.67 7.10 -14.77
N ALA A 95 9.48 7.62 -13.85
CA ALA A 95 9.01 7.99 -12.51
C ALA A 95 7.87 9.03 -12.55
N ASN A 96 7.88 9.92 -13.55
CA ASN A 96 6.91 11.01 -13.64
C ASN A 96 5.55 10.58 -14.23
N ASN A 97 5.55 9.61 -15.16
CA ASN A 97 4.31 9.22 -15.84
C ASN A 97 3.68 7.93 -15.33
N ILE A 98 4.38 7.14 -14.49
CA ILE A 98 3.85 5.85 -14.02
C ILE A 98 2.49 5.98 -13.32
N SER A 99 2.29 7.02 -12.52
CA SER A 99 1.00 7.26 -11.85
C SER A 99 -0.13 7.49 -12.84
N LEU A 100 0.13 8.31 -13.85
CA LEU A 100 -0.85 8.64 -14.88
C LEU A 100 -1.14 7.44 -15.77
N LEU A 101 -0.10 6.69 -16.17
CA LEU A 101 -0.24 5.48 -16.96
C LEU A 101 -1.07 4.41 -16.23
N LEU A 102 -0.78 4.17 -14.95
CA LEU A 102 -1.59 3.25 -14.14
C LEU A 102 -3.04 3.72 -14.00
N GLN A 103 -3.27 5.03 -13.93
CA GLN A 103 -4.62 5.58 -13.85
C GLN A 103 -5.38 5.46 -15.18
N ASN A 104 -4.76 5.78 -16.30
CA ASN A 104 -5.38 5.74 -17.63
C ASN A 104 -5.73 4.30 -18.02
N GLU A 105 -4.81 3.37 -17.86
CA GLU A 105 -5.06 1.94 -18.16
C GLU A 105 -6.23 1.36 -17.37
N ILE A 106 -6.42 1.80 -16.13
CA ILE A 106 -7.56 1.39 -15.31
C ILE A 106 -8.87 2.01 -15.82
N GLN A 107 -8.84 3.18 -16.47
CA GLN A 107 -10.06 3.88 -16.94
C GLN A 107 -10.45 3.51 -18.36
N GLU A 108 -9.50 3.40 -19.27
CA GLU A 108 -9.78 3.22 -20.71
C GLU A 108 -10.05 1.77 -21.09
N ASN A 109 -9.47 0.81 -20.36
CA ASN A 109 -9.57 -0.62 -20.67
C ASN A 109 -10.35 -1.42 -19.61
N PHE A 110 -11.28 -0.78 -18.92
CA PHE A 110 -12.08 -1.44 -17.88
C PHE A 110 -13.16 -2.34 -18.47
N PHE A 111 -12.76 -3.49 -19.01
CA PHE A 111 -13.64 -4.64 -19.17
C PHE A 111 -13.19 -5.72 -18.18
N PRO A 112 -14.03 -6.10 -17.19
CA PRO A 112 -13.72 -7.23 -16.33
C PRO A 112 -13.41 -8.47 -17.17
N GLY A 113 -12.18 -9.01 -17.04
CA GLY A 113 -11.77 -10.20 -17.80
C GLY A 113 -11.02 -9.94 -19.11
N SER A 114 -10.68 -8.68 -19.44
CA SER A 114 -9.85 -8.41 -20.63
C SER A 114 -8.43 -9.00 -20.44
N THR A 115 -8.01 -9.84 -21.39
CA THR A 115 -6.66 -10.42 -21.43
C THR A 115 -5.59 -9.34 -21.66
N ASN A 116 -5.91 -8.28 -22.35
CA ASN A 116 -4.99 -7.20 -22.73
C ASN A 116 -4.34 -6.51 -21.52
N LYS A 117 -5.09 -6.27 -20.45
CA LYS A 117 -4.57 -5.66 -19.22
C LYS A 117 -3.56 -6.58 -18.50
N LYS A 118 -3.87 -7.88 -18.46
CA LYS A 118 -2.97 -8.88 -17.86
C LYS A 118 -1.67 -8.99 -18.66
N ASP A 119 -1.77 -8.94 -19.98
CA ASP A 119 -0.63 -9.02 -20.89
C ASP A 119 0.27 -7.79 -20.75
N LEU A 120 -0.30 -6.58 -20.67
CA LEU A 120 0.43 -5.35 -20.45
C LEU A 120 1.14 -5.35 -19.08
N LEU A 121 0.44 -5.68 -18.01
CA LEU A 121 1.04 -5.74 -16.67
C LEU A 121 2.15 -6.78 -16.61
N THR A 122 1.97 -7.93 -17.25
CA THR A 122 2.98 -8.99 -17.32
C THR A 122 4.20 -8.52 -18.12
N ALA A 123 4.00 -7.92 -19.28
CA ALA A 123 5.07 -7.37 -20.11
C ALA A 123 5.83 -6.25 -19.39
N THR A 124 5.11 -5.35 -18.69
CA THR A 124 5.69 -4.29 -17.87
C THR A 124 6.58 -4.86 -16.76
N ASN A 125 6.08 -5.86 -16.05
CA ASN A 125 6.86 -6.51 -15.00
C ASN A 125 8.12 -7.21 -15.55
N GLN A 126 7.99 -7.93 -16.66
CA GLN A 126 9.13 -8.58 -17.31
C GLN A 126 10.18 -7.57 -17.76
N ALA A 127 9.77 -6.49 -18.44
CA ALA A 127 10.67 -5.43 -18.87
C ALA A 127 11.37 -4.76 -17.68
N PHE A 128 10.64 -4.51 -16.60
CA PHE A 128 11.20 -3.93 -15.38
C PHE A 128 12.19 -4.88 -14.69
N MET A 129 11.86 -6.15 -14.55
CA MET A 129 12.77 -7.15 -13.96
C MET A 129 14.04 -7.34 -14.80
N GLN A 130 13.91 -7.32 -16.13
CA GLN A 130 15.05 -7.34 -17.03
C GLN A 130 15.93 -6.10 -16.84
N LYS A 131 15.32 -4.93 -16.73
CA LYS A 131 16.03 -3.67 -16.44
C LYS A 131 16.78 -3.77 -15.11
N LEU A 132 16.13 -4.22 -14.03
CA LEU A 132 16.75 -4.39 -12.70
C LEU A 132 17.95 -5.35 -12.75
N SER A 133 17.81 -6.47 -13.46
CA SER A 133 18.87 -7.48 -13.56
C SER A 133 20.11 -6.91 -14.27
N SER A 134 19.94 -6.07 -15.27
CA SER A 134 21.01 -5.46 -16.06
C SER A 134 21.73 -4.28 -15.39
N LEU A 135 21.23 -3.80 -14.24
CA LEU A 135 21.84 -2.66 -13.55
C LEU A 135 23.23 -2.96 -13.01
N PRO A 136 24.17 -1.99 -13.06
CA PRO A 136 25.44 -2.08 -12.40
C PRO A 136 25.30 -2.28 -10.88
N LEU A 137 26.27 -2.96 -10.27
CA LEU A 137 26.27 -3.24 -8.82
C LEU A 137 26.09 -1.97 -7.97
N LYS A 138 26.72 -0.86 -8.36
CA LYS A 138 26.60 0.43 -7.67
C LYS A 138 25.13 0.92 -7.59
N GLN A 139 24.35 0.73 -8.66
CA GLN A 139 22.94 1.10 -8.68
C GLN A 139 22.10 0.12 -7.85
N LYS A 140 22.39 -1.18 -7.92
CA LYS A 140 21.74 -2.19 -7.07
C LYS A 140 21.91 -1.88 -5.58
N ILE A 141 23.10 -1.46 -5.16
CA ILE A 141 23.37 -1.04 -3.78
C ILE A 141 22.52 0.19 -3.40
N LYS A 142 22.41 1.20 -4.28
CA LYS A 142 21.54 2.37 -4.03
C LYS A 142 20.07 1.98 -3.88
N ILE A 143 19.59 1.02 -4.69
CA ILE A 143 18.21 0.51 -4.58
C ILE A 143 18.01 -0.18 -3.23
N ILE A 144 18.95 -1.00 -2.79
CA ILE A 144 18.87 -1.66 -1.47
C ILE A 144 18.83 -0.60 -0.36
N GLN A 145 19.67 0.42 -0.41
CA GLN A 145 19.67 1.51 0.57
C GLN A 145 18.34 2.26 0.58
N MET A 146 17.79 2.53 -0.61
CA MET A 146 16.47 3.15 -0.76
C MET A 146 15.38 2.25 -0.12
N ILE A 147 15.36 0.95 -0.40
CA ILE A 147 14.38 0.02 0.19
C ILE A 147 14.43 0.06 1.72
N PHE A 148 15.62 0.06 2.32
CA PHE A 148 15.75 0.18 3.78
C PHE A 148 15.24 1.54 4.31
N SER A 149 15.45 2.62 3.55
CA SER A 149 14.88 3.93 3.89
C SER A 149 13.35 3.91 3.84
N GLU A 150 12.78 3.32 2.79
CA GLU A 150 11.32 3.23 2.62
C GLU A 150 10.67 2.33 3.69
N LEU A 151 11.33 1.25 4.10
CA LEU A 151 10.90 0.43 5.24
C LEU A 151 10.91 1.22 6.55
N LYS A 152 11.95 2.04 6.78
CA LYS A 152 12.04 2.89 7.96
C LYS A 152 10.96 3.97 7.99
N ASN A 153 10.60 4.49 6.82
CA ASN A 153 9.57 5.52 6.67
C ASN A 153 8.15 4.94 6.53
N GLN A 154 7.99 3.61 6.64
CA GLN A 154 6.71 2.91 6.51
C GLN A 154 6.05 3.07 5.12
N GLU A 155 6.82 3.41 4.09
CA GLU A 155 6.39 3.42 2.69
C GLU A 155 6.39 2.00 2.07
N ILE A 156 7.09 1.06 2.71
CA ILE A 156 7.01 -0.37 2.48
C ILE A 156 6.65 -1.02 3.82
N LEU A 157 5.62 -1.84 3.82
CA LEU A 157 5.19 -2.61 4.98
C LEU A 157 5.27 -4.10 4.68
N ILE A 158 5.65 -4.89 5.67
CA ILE A 158 5.80 -6.34 5.53
C ILE A 158 5.03 -7.04 6.64
N ASN A 159 4.22 -8.02 6.26
CA ASN A 159 3.54 -8.89 7.21
C ASN A 159 3.81 -10.36 6.89
N ALA A 160 4.16 -11.14 7.90
CA ALA A 160 4.48 -12.56 7.77
C ALA A 160 3.51 -13.43 8.59
N THR A 161 3.27 -14.67 8.14
CA THR A 161 2.51 -15.67 8.88
C THR A 161 3.35 -16.34 9.98
N ASP A 162 4.67 -16.43 9.78
CA ASP A 162 5.57 -16.93 10.81
C ASP A 162 5.66 -15.95 11.98
N PRO A 163 5.32 -16.38 13.22
CA PRO A 163 5.26 -15.49 14.37
C PRO A 163 6.62 -14.88 14.75
N LYS A 164 7.71 -15.60 14.53
CA LYS A 164 9.07 -15.12 14.87
C LYS A 164 9.49 -14.03 13.90
N LEU A 165 9.23 -14.24 12.61
CA LEU A 165 9.48 -13.24 11.59
C LEU A 165 8.60 -12.01 11.80
N GLN A 166 7.31 -12.20 12.09
CA GLN A 166 6.38 -11.11 12.36
C GLN A 166 6.85 -10.27 13.57
N ALA A 167 7.21 -10.88 14.68
CA ALA A 167 7.72 -10.18 15.86
C ALA A 167 9.01 -9.39 15.54
N TYR A 168 9.88 -9.93 14.69
CA TYR A 168 11.06 -9.20 14.22
C TYR A 168 10.70 -7.97 13.38
N LEU A 169 9.75 -8.11 12.45
CA LEU A 169 9.27 -7.00 11.62
C LEU A 169 8.62 -5.89 12.46
N GLU A 170 7.84 -6.25 13.47
CA GLU A 170 7.25 -5.32 14.43
C GLU A 170 8.32 -4.57 15.23
N LYS A 171 9.31 -5.29 15.76
CA LYS A 171 10.45 -4.69 16.46
C LYS A 171 11.24 -3.71 15.59
N LYS A 172 11.29 -3.95 14.27
CA LYS A 172 11.95 -3.06 13.31
C LYS A 172 11.06 -1.92 12.82
N ASN A 173 9.80 -1.88 13.25
CA ASN A 173 8.78 -0.94 12.78
C ASN A 173 8.50 -1.05 11.26
N TRP A 174 8.61 -2.27 10.71
CA TRP A 174 8.38 -2.55 9.29
C TRP A 174 7.02 -3.21 9.02
N ALA A 175 6.30 -3.54 10.08
CA ALA A 175 5.03 -4.24 10.00
C ALA A 175 3.81 -3.32 9.91
N GLY A 176 3.96 -2.00 10.05
CA GLY A 176 2.84 -1.06 10.04
C GLY A 176 1.84 -1.30 11.16
N VAL A 177 2.32 -1.71 12.33
CA VAL A 177 1.49 -1.86 13.53
C VAL A 177 1.19 -0.48 14.10
N LEU A 178 -0.07 -0.18 14.29
CA LEU A 178 -0.47 1.00 15.05
C LEU A 178 -0.16 0.76 16.52
N GLN A 179 0.86 1.43 17.01
CA GLN A 179 1.21 1.42 18.42
C GLN A 179 0.81 2.75 19.04
N PRO A 180 0.18 2.74 20.22
CA PRO A 180 0.02 3.97 21.00
C PRO A 180 1.38 4.58 21.25
N ALA A 181 1.48 5.90 21.19
CA ALA A 181 2.72 6.59 21.50
C ALA A 181 3.18 6.21 22.92
N PRO A 182 4.45 5.79 23.10
CA PRO A 182 4.91 5.43 24.42
C PRO A 182 4.98 6.67 25.31
N CYS A 183 4.55 6.53 26.54
CA CYS A 183 4.82 7.52 27.57
C CYS A 183 6.33 7.57 27.87
N THR A 184 6.99 8.63 27.42
CA THR A 184 8.43 8.84 27.63
C THR A 184 8.75 9.61 28.90
N SER A 185 7.73 10.15 29.56
CA SER A 185 7.88 10.88 30.82
C SER A 185 8.13 9.93 31.99
N LYS A 186 9.10 10.29 32.86
CA LYS A 186 9.34 9.62 34.15
C LYS A 186 8.33 10.03 35.24
N VAL A 187 7.35 10.85 34.87
CA VAL A 187 6.29 11.33 35.77
C VAL A 187 5.14 10.31 35.71
N HIS A 188 4.57 9.96 36.85
CA HIS A 188 3.57 8.92 37.04
C HIS A 188 2.22 9.20 36.32
N ASP A 189 1.97 10.45 35.89
CA ASP A 189 0.77 10.87 35.16
C ASP A 189 1.11 11.29 33.73
N CYS A 190 1.38 10.30 32.89
CA CYS A 190 1.63 10.51 31.47
C CYS A 190 0.37 10.11 30.67
N LEU A 191 -0.27 11.08 30.04
CA LEU A 191 -1.27 10.85 29.01
C LEU A 191 -0.57 10.79 27.65
N SER A 192 -0.73 9.68 26.97
CA SER A 192 -0.27 9.51 25.58
C SER A 192 -1.46 9.37 24.69
N ASP A 193 -1.56 10.24 23.69
CA ASP A 193 -2.61 10.19 22.68
C ASP A 193 -2.01 10.06 21.29
N THR A 194 -2.70 9.38 20.41
CA THR A 194 -2.30 9.19 19.01
C THR A 194 -3.41 9.67 18.11
N VAL A 195 -3.13 10.67 17.32
CA VAL A 195 -4.04 11.17 16.29
C VAL A 195 -3.56 10.67 14.94
N ALA A 196 -4.42 9.97 14.20
CA ALA A 196 -4.19 9.57 12.83
C ALA A 196 -5.30 10.09 11.94
N THR A 197 -4.95 10.77 10.85
CA THR A 197 -5.90 11.17 9.82
C THR A 197 -5.94 10.10 8.74
N ILE A 198 -7.10 9.46 8.59
CA ILE A 198 -7.33 8.44 7.56
C ILE A 198 -8.29 9.04 6.54
N GLU A 199 -7.82 9.11 5.30
CA GLU A 199 -8.61 9.67 4.21
C GLU A 199 -9.17 8.57 3.32
N SER A 200 -10.46 8.68 3.01
CA SER A 200 -11.15 7.78 2.11
C SER A 200 -11.80 8.55 0.96
N ASN A 201 -11.64 8.05 -0.26
CA ASN A 201 -12.25 8.65 -1.44
C ASN A 201 -13.69 8.15 -1.64
N LEU A 202 -14.64 8.83 -1.07
CA LEU A 202 -16.07 8.47 -1.16
C LEU A 202 -16.67 8.64 -2.55
N GLY A 203 -16.10 9.50 -3.38
CA GLY A 203 -16.60 9.80 -4.72
C GLY A 203 -16.19 8.79 -5.78
N SER A 204 -15.40 7.78 -5.45
CA SER A 204 -14.85 6.76 -6.35
C SER A 204 -14.14 7.33 -7.58
N ASN A 205 -13.78 8.62 -7.55
CA ASN A 205 -13.01 9.29 -8.59
C ASN A 205 -11.54 9.43 -8.19
N LYS A 206 -10.68 9.79 -9.13
CA LYS A 206 -9.23 9.90 -8.89
C LYS A 206 -8.76 11.32 -8.57
N ALA A 207 -9.68 12.22 -8.25
CA ALA A 207 -9.37 13.62 -7.92
C ALA A 207 -8.41 13.75 -6.74
N ASN A 208 -8.41 12.80 -5.82
CA ASN A 208 -7.49 12.78 -4.67
C ASN A 208 -6.01 12.85 -5.04
N ALA A 209 -5.62 12.36 -6.23
CA ALA A 209 -4.25 12.45 -6.71
C ALA A 209 -3.78 13.90 -6.97
N PHE A 210 -4.73 14.84 -7.11
CA PHE A 210 -4.47 16.24 -7.43
C PHE A 210 -4.78 17.19 -6.27
N ILE A 211 -5.16 16.65 -5.10
CA ILE A 211 -5.49 17.46 -3.91
C ILE A 211 -4.26 17.54 -3.01
N ALA A 212 -3.75 18.76 -2.81
CA ALA A 212 -2.79 19.03 -1.76
C ALA A 212 -3.51 19.30 -0.45
N ARG A 213 -3.07 18.67 0.63
CA ARG A 213 -3.69 18.78 1.96
C ARG A 213 -2.72 19.42 2.93
N ARG A 214 -3.28 20.22 3.83
CA ARG A 214 -2.57 20.75 4.98
C ARG A 214 -3.48 20.61 6.19
N GLY A 215 -2.98 19.99 7.25
CA GLY A 215 -3.65 19.91 8.54
C GLY A 215 -2.82 20.61 9.60
N ASP A 216 -3.45 21.52 10.35
CA ASP A 216 -2.85 22.09 11.54
C ASP A 216 -3.57 21.48 12.76
N TRP A 217 -2.80 20.90 13.67
CA TRP A 217 -3.33 20.31 14.88
C TRP A 217 -3.02 21.17 16.09
N VAL A 218 -4.04 21.49 16.88
CA VAL A 218 -3.90 22.25 18.13
C VAL A 218 -4.45 21.39 19.27
N GLY A 219 -3.55 20.87 20.10
CA GLY A 219 -3.92 20.20 21.35
C GLY A 219 -4.18 21.22 22.46
N LEU A 220 -5.36 21.18 23.06
CA LEU A 220 -5.68 21.93 24.26
C LEU A 220 -5.53 20.98 25.45
N ASP A 221 -4.47 21.16 26.22
CA ASP A 221 -4.36 20.55 27.53
C ASP A 221 -4.96 21.52 28.57
N SER A 222 -6.07 21.11 29.17
CA SER A 222 -6.78 21.94 30.16
C SER A 222 -6.15 21.90 31.55
N LEU A 223 -5.12 21.06 31.79
CA LEU A 223 -4.58 20.85 33.13
C LEU A 223 -3.06 20.88 33.25
N MET A 224 -2.26 20.62 32.23
CA MET A 224 -0.79 20.58 32.38
C MET A 224 0.00 20.81 31.09
N GLY A 225 0.04 21.99 30.57
CA GLY A 225 1.05 22.36 29.55
C GLY A 225 0.79 21.86 28.13
N ARG A 226 1.39 22.53 27.17
CA ARG A 226 1.22 22.27 25.73
C ARG A 226 1.97 21.00 25.31
N CYS A 227 1.26 20.04 24.74
CA CYS A 227 1.86 18.98 23.93
C CYS A 227 1.83 19.40 22.46
N SER A 228 2.98 19.48 21.82
CA SER A 228 3.09 19.67 20.37
C SER A 228 3.38 18.34 19.70
N GLY A 229 2.54 17.93 18.76
CA GLY A 229 2.74 16.76 17.92
C GLY A 229 2.87 17.16 16.46
N SER A 230 3.71 16.49 15.70
CA SER A 230 3.79 16.61 14.25
C SER A 230 2.96 15.51 13.59
N LEU A 231 2.13 15.89 12.62
CA LEU A 231 1.45 14.96 11.69
C LEU A 231 2.46 14.51 10.62
N TRP A 232 2.44 13.22 10.33
CA TRP A 232 3.15 12.59 9.21
C TRP A 232 2.15 12.15 8.14
#